data_80daf6ce8bc065af65e69ad8690946de
#
_entry.id   80daf6ce8bc065af65e69ad8690946de
#
_cell.length_a   1.000
_cell.length_b   1.000
_cell.length_c   1.000
_cell.angle_alpha   90.00
_cell.angle_beta   90.00
_cell.angle_gamma   90.00
#
_symmetry.space_group_name_H-M   'P 1'
#
loop_
_entity.id
_entity.type
_entity.pdbx_description
1 polymer ?
#
loop_
_entity_poly.entity_id
_entity_poly.type
_entity_poly.pdbx_seq_one_letter_code
_entity_poly.pdbx_strand_id
1 'polypeptide(L)'
;MLDSLTHGEALFEILIEGANPYADGPLTEGEAERLQAAGMDPQALDGLVIGRIVKGGRGVWAVAGDRLVMLGFRYRTSVDTLSRRDITHAESETGRYGETVRLKTAQERWVLYGVDAARARQLVALF
;
A
#
# COMPACT_ATOMS: atom_id res chain seq x y z
N MET A 1 -9.58 -24.10 -5.06
CA MET A 1 -9.04 -22.77 -4.79
C MET A 1 -8.93 -22.45 -3.30
N LEU A 2 -10.03 -22.44 -2.60
CA LEU A 2 -10.01 -22.13 -1.16
C LEU A 2 -9.59 -23.30 -0.29
N ASP A 3 -9.65 -24.49 -0.83
CA ASP A 3 -9.36 -25.74 -0.14
C ASP A 3 -7.91 -25.88 0.31
N SER A 4 -6.99 -25.19 -0.33
CA SER A 4 -5.57 -25.25 0.03
C SER A 4 -5.16 -24.16 1.02
N LEU A 5 -6.12 -23.38 1.50
CA LEU A 5 -5.85 -22.22 2.31
C LEU A 5 -6.27 -22.43 3.76
N THR A 6 -5.60 -21.74 4.67
CA THR A 6 -6.09 -21.60 6.04
C THR A 6 -7.38 -20.79 6.02
N HIS A 7 -8.13 -20.84 7.10
CA HIS A 7 -9.37 -20.10 7.18
C HIS A 7 -9.16 -18.58 6.95
N GLY A 8 -8.13 -18.00 7.54
CA GLY A 8 -7.83 -16.58 7.36
C GLY A 8 -7.40 -16.26 5.94
N GLU A 9 -6.59 -17.11 5.33
CA GLU A 9 -6.16 -16.91 3.95
C GLU A 9 -7.33 -17.03 2.98
N ALA A 10 -8.26 -17.95 3.23
CA ALA A 10 -9.44 -18.11 2.40
C ALA A 10 -10.30 -16.85 2.41
N LEU A 11 -10.51 -16.26 3.58
CA LEU A 11 -11.26 -15.02 3.68
C LEU A 11 -10.57 -13.87 2.95
N PHE A 12 -9.26 -13.78 3.10
CA PHE A 12 -8.47 -12.76 2.44
C PHE A 12 -8.56 -12.90 0.91
N GLU A 13 -8.45 -14.11 0.41
CA GLU A 13 -8.57 -14.38 -1.02
C GLU A 13 -9.95 -14.00 -1.56
N ILE A 14 -11.00 -14.31 -0.81
CA ILE A 14 -12.35 -13.93 -1.20
C ILE A 14 -12.49 -12.41 -1.31
N LEU A 15 -11.97 -11.69 -0.34
CA LEU A 15 -12.01 -10.23 -0.35
C LEU A 15 -11.28 -9.66 -1.55
N ILE A 16 -10.13 -10.23 -1.90
CA ILE A 16 -9.35 -9.76 -3.04
C ILE A 16 -10.03 -10.12 -4.36
N GLU A 17 -10.45 -11.37 -4.52
CA GLU A 17 -11.06 -11.82 -5.78
C GLU A 17 -12.46 -11.24 -6.00
N GLY A 18 -13.24 -11.08 -4.96
CA GLY A 18 -14.61 -10.66 -5.08
C GLY A 18 -14.76 -9.27 -5.67
N ALA A 19 -14.10 -8.30 -5.12
CA ALA A 19 -14.14 -6.93 -5.60
C ALA A 19 -12.79 -6.27 -5.48
N ASN A 20 -11.93 -6.89 -4.74
CA ASN A 20 -10.59 -6.42 -4.47
C ASN A 20 -10.48 -4.91 -4.23
N PRO A 21 -11.28 -4.35 -3.31
CA PRO A 21 -11.25 -2.91 -3.08
C PRO A 21 -9.94 -2.46 -2.44
N TYR A 22 -9.13 -3.41 -1.98
CA TYR A 22 -7.88 -3.10 -1.29
C TYR A 22 -6.71 -2.97 -2.25
N ALA A 23 -6.62 -3.84 -3.24
CA ALA A 23 -5.48 -3.83 -4.14
C ALA A 23 -5.71 -2.97 -5.38
N ASP A 24 -6.90 -3.02 -5.97
CA ASP A 24 -7.17 -2.38 -7.24
C ASP A 24 -8.16 -1.23 -7.16
N GLY A 25 -8.78 -1.04 -6.03
CA GLY A 25 -9.76 0.01 -5.87
C GLY A 25 -9.11 1.39 -5.96
N PRO A 26 -9.88 2.39 -6.38
CA PRO A 26 -9.38 3.76 -6.38
C PRO A 26 -9.25 4.29 -4.95
N LEU A 27 -8.58 5.43 -4.82
CA LEU A 27 -8.58 6.13 -3.56
C LEU A 27 -10.01 6.47 -3.18
N THR A 28 -10.34 6.29 -1.91
CA THR A 28 -11.62 6.77 -1.39
C THR A 28 -11.53 8.28 -1.17
N GLU A 29 -12.70 8.91 -1.06
CA GLU A 29 -12.77 10.34 -0.78
C GLU A 29 -12.07 10.68 0.54
N GLY A 30 -12.27 9.87 1.57
CA GLY A 30 -11.62 10.08 2.86
C GLY A 30 -10.09 9.94 2.78
N GLU A 31 -9.60 9.02 1.97
CA GLU A 31 -8.16 8.87 1.74
C GLU A 31 -7.59 10.08 1.01
N ALA A 32 -8.28 10.54 -0.03
CA ALA A 32 -7.86 11.74 -0.76
C ALA A 32 -7.80 12.96 0.17
N GLU A 33 -8.79 13.12 1.02
CA GLU A 33 -8.81 14.21 2.00
C GLU A 33 -7.61 14.13 2.95
N ARG A 34 -7.26 12.94 3.42
CA ARG A 34 -6.12 12.76 4.31
C ARG A 34 -4.81 13.06 3.60
N LEU A 35 -4.68 12.69 2.33
CA LEU A 35 -3.50 13.05 1.54
C LEU A 35 -3.40 14.57 1.38
N GLN A 36 -4.50 15.24 1.08
CA GLN A 36 -4.53 16.69 0.98
C GLN A 36 -4.14 17.36 2.30
N ALA A 37 -4.65 16.85 3.41
CA ALA A 37 -4.29 17.38 4.72
C ALA A 37 -2.80 17.19 5.03
N ALA A 38 -2.18 16.17 4.45
CA ALA A 38 -0.75 15.95 4.57
C ALA A 38 0.08 16.76 3.55
N GLY A 39 -0.57 17.62 2.77
CA GLY A 39 0.09 18.47 1.81
C GLY A 39 0.38 17.82 0.46
N MET A 40 -0.35 16.77 0.13
CA MET A 40 -0.13 16.01 -1.10
C MET A 40 -1.37 16.09 -1.99
N ASP A 41 -1.17 16.42 -3.27
CA ASP A 41 -2.27 16.46 -4.24
C ASP A 41 -2.56 15.05 -4.74
N PRO A 42 -3.75 14.49 -4.45
CA PRO A 42 -4.08 13.13 -4.88
C PRO A 42 -4.16 12.93 -6.39
N GLN A 43 -4.22 14.01 -7.16
CA GLN A 43 -4.25 13.93 -8.62
C GLN A 43 -2.87 14.12 -9.26
N ALA A 44 -1.85 14.39 -8.47
CA ALA A 44 -0.50 14.64 -8.95
C ALA A 44 0.52 13.76 -8.22
N LEU A 45 0.20 12.48 -8.07
CA LEU A 45 1.08 11.53 -7.39
C LEU A 45 2.08 10.95 -8.37
N ASP A 46 3.32 10.80 -7.94
CA ASP A 46 4.37 10.13 -8.70
C ASP A 46 4.23 8.61 -8.61
N GLY A 47 3.69 8.13 -7.49
CA GLY A 47 3.42 6.73 -7.28
C GLY A 47 2.33 6.53 -6.26
N LEU A 48 1.59 5.45 -6.39
CA LEU A 48 0.49 5.11 -5.51
C LEU A 48 0.34 3.60 -5.47
N VAL A 49 0.35 3.03 -4.27
CA VAL A 49 -0.02 1.63 -4.08
C VAL A 49 -1.07 1.52 -3.00
N ILE A 50 -1.98 0.60 -3.19
CA ILE A 50 -3.07 0.31 -2.27
C ILE A 50 -3.08 -1.19 -2.05
N GLY A 51 -3.13 -1.61 -0.80
CA GLY A 51 -3.12 -3.01 -0.47
C GLY A 51 -3.56 -3.24 0.95
N ARG A 52 -3.09 -4.34 1.53
CA ARG A 52 -3.44 -4.75 2.89
C ARG A 52 -2.21 -4.79 3.76
N ILE A 53 -2.34 -4.24 4.97
CA ILE A 53 -1.32 -4.40 5.99
C ILE A 53 -1.46 -5.79 6.63
N VAL A 54 -0.44 -6.19 7.39
CA VAL A 54 -0.38 -7.53 7.99
C VAL A 54 -1.60 -7.85 8.85
N LYS A 55 -2.20 -6.84 9.48
CA LYS A 55 -3.39 -7.02 10.32
C LYS A 55 -4.68 -7.08 9.51
N GLY A 56 -4.60 -7.01 8.19
CA GLY A 56 -5.74 -7.13 7.31
C GLY A 56 -6.42 -5.82 6.95
N GLY A 57 -5.99 -4.70 7.51
CA GLY A 57 -6.55 -3.40 7.17
C GLY A 57 -6.04 -2.89 5.83
N ARG A 58 -6.74 -1.91 5.28
CA ARG A 58 -6.35 -1.26 4.04
C ARG A 58 -5.21 -0.28 4.32
N GLY A 59 -4.17 -0.34 3.49
CA GLY A 59 -3.06 0.59 3.53
C GLY A 59 -2.90 1.30 2.19
N VAL A 60 -2.49 2.55 2.24
CA VAL A 60 -2.25 3.36 1.05
C VAL A 60 -0.88 4.03 1.21
N TRP A 61 -0.01 3.85 0.22
CA TRP A 61 1.28 4.53 0.17
C TRP A 61 1.30 5.43 -1.06
N ALA A 62 1.51 6.72 -0.86
CA ALA A 62 1.52 7.71 -1.93
C ALA A 62 2.84 8.47 -1.91
N VAL A 63 3.41 8.66 -3.08
CA VAL A 63 4.67 9.40 -3.25
C VAL A 63 4.42 10.60 -4.16
N ALA A 64 4.89 11.75 -3.73
CA ALA A 64 4.90 12.95 -4.56
C ALA A 64 6.12 13.78 -4.19
N GLY A 65 6.96 14.07 -5.18
CA GLY A 65 8.20 14.79 -4.95
C GLY A 65 9.10 14.07 -3.95
N ASP A 66 9.43 14.74 -2.86
CA ASP A 66 10.35 14.25 -1.83
C ASP A 66 9.64 13.53 -0.69
N ARG A 67 8.33 13.33 -0.78
CA ARG A 67 7.53 12.85 0.34
C ARG A 67 6.83 11.54 0.04
N LEU A 68 6.77 10.70 1.07
CA LEU A 68 6.00 9.47 1.08
C LEU A 68 4.99 9.58 2.22
N VAL A 69 3.72 9.36 1.92
CA VAL A 69 2.65 9.36 2.92
C VAL A 69 2.05 7.97 2.97
N MET A 70 1.94 7.42 4.18
CA MET A 70 1.34 6.13 4.43
C MET A 70 0.06 6.30 5.23
N LEU A 71 -1.06 5.85 4.68
CA LEU A 71 -2.36 5.89 5.34
C LEU A 71 -2.71 4.51 5.89
N GLY A 72 -3.27 4.48 7.09
CA GLY A 72 -3.86 3.26 7.64
C GLY A 72 -2.86 2.26 8.20
N PHE A 73 -1.59 2.62 8.31
CA PHE A 73 -0.56 1.65 8.71
C PHE A 73 -0.61 1.32 10.20
N ARG A 74 -0.69 2.34 11.06
CA ARG A 74 -0.69 2.11 12.51
C ARG A 74 -2.08 1.80 13.03
N TYR A 75 -3.07 2.52 12.54
CA TYR A 75 -4.49 2.31 12.81
C TYR A 75 -5.27 2.89 11.64
N ARG A 76 -6.55 2.64 11.60
CA ARG A 76 -7.40 2.92 10.44
C ARG A 76 -7.28 4.33 9.87
N THR A 77 -7.14 5.33 10.74
CA THR A 77 -7.06 6.73 10.31
C THR A 77 -5.66 7.31 10.44
N SER A 78 -4.64 6.47 10.66
CA SER A 78 -3.29 6.96 10.83
C SER A 78 -2.74 7.55 9.54
N VAL A 79 -1.90 8.58 9.68
CA VAL A 79 -1.17 9.20 8.59
C VAL A 79 0.28 9.31 9.02
N ASP A 80 1.15 8.64 8.30
CA ASP A 80 2.59 8.69 8.54
C ASP A 80 3.26 9.34 7.35
N THR A 81 4.10 10.34 7.59
CA THR A 81 4.82 11.05 6.54
C THR A 81 6.32 10.83 6.72
N LEU A 82 6.96 10.48 5.62
CA LEU A 82 8.39 10.20 5.57
C LEU A 82 9.02 10.98 4.43
N SER A 83 10.31 11.25 4.57
CA SER A 83 11.09 11.75 3.45
C SER A 83 11.44 10.57 2.54
N ARG A 84 11.23 10.72 1.25
CA ARG A 84 11.56 9.70 0.26
C ARG A 84 13.03 9.28 0.36
N ARG A 85 13.92 10.20 0.67
CA ARG A 85 15.35 9.93 0.81
C ARG A 85 15.70 9.01 1.99
N ASP A 86 14.80 8.88 2.97
CA ASP A 86 15.05 8.02 4.13
C ASP A 86 14.77 6.55 3.83
N ILE A 87 14.16 6.25 2.69
CA ILE A 87 13.94 4.87 2.28
C ILE A 87 15.28 4.31 1.77
N THR A 88 15.79 3.33 2.47
CA THR A 88 17.06 2.68 2.16
C THR A 88 16.91 1.47 1.26
N HIS A 89 15.70 0.91 1.19
CA HIS A 89 15.43 -0.27 0.37
C HIS A 89 13.96 -0.29 -0.03
N ALA A 90 13.71 -0.62 -1.29
CA ALA A 90 12.38 -0.79 -1.83
C ALA A 90 12.37 -1.99 -2.76
N GLU A 91 11.44 -2.90 -2.56
CA GLU A 91 11.30 -4.07 -3.42
C GLU A 91 9.85 -4.48 -3.55
N SER A 92 9.56 -5.19 -4.62
CA SER A 92 8.29 -5.88 -4.79
C SER A 92 8.55 -7.31 -5.22
N GLU A 93 7.69 -8.22 -4.78
CA GLU A 93 7.77 -9.60 -5.20
C GLU A 93 6.37 -10.14 -5.43
N THR A 94 6.24 -11.03 -6.42
CA THR A 94 4.96 -11.62 -6.73
C THR A 94 4.51 -12.51 -5.59
N GLY A 95 3.36 -12.18 -5.04
CA GLY A 95 2.72 -12.94 -4.00
C GLY A 95 1.52 -13.71 -4.53
N ARG A 96 0.79 -14.33 -3.62
CA ARG A 96 -0.37 -15.14 -3.97
C ARG A 96 -1.56 -14.30 -4.43
N TYR A 97 -1.71 -13.11 -3.85
CA TYR A 97 -2.87 -12.26 -4.08
C TYR A 97 -2.52 -10.96 -4.78
N GLY A 98 -1.36 -10.88 -5.38
CA GLY A 98 -0.83 -9.69 -6.01
C GLY A 98 0.60 -9.50 -5.58
N GLU A 99 1.13 -8.30 -5.76
CA GLU A 99 2.50 -8.01 -5.35
C GLU A 99 2.58 -7.69 -3.87
N THR A 100 3.67 -8.11 -3.25
CA THR A 100 4.02 -7.67 -1.90
C THR A 100 5.10 -6.62 -2.05
N VAL A 101 4.83 -5.42 -1.53
CA VAL A 101 5.79 -4.30 -1.60
C VAL A 101 6.38 -4.08 -0.22
N ARG A 102 7.70 -3.98 -0.18
CA ARG A 102 8.44 -3.75 1.06
C ARG A 102 9.27 -2.50 0.96
N LEU A 103 9.18 -1.67 1.99
CA LEU A 103 10.00 -0.47 2.14
C LEU A 103 10.72 -0.53 3.48
N LYS A 104 11.96 -0.04 3.49
CA LYS A 104 12.79 0.04 4.71
C LYS A 104 13.40 1.41 4.86
N THR A 105 13.50 1.84 6.11
CA THR A 105 14.42 2.91 6.51
C THR A 105 15.49 2.30 7.41
N ALA A 106 16.34 3.14 7.97
CA ALA A 106 17.34 2.67 8.93
C ALA A 106 16.71 2.09 10.20
N GLN A 107 15.48 2.52 10.54
CA GLN A 107 14.83 2.15 11.80
C GLN A 107 13.64 1.22 11.65
N GLU A 108 12.94 1.28 10.52
CA GLU A 108 11.65 0.60 10.38
C GLU A 108 11.51 -0.11 9.04
N ARG A 109 10.55 -1.01 8.99
CA ARG A 109 10.12 -1.69 7.75
C ARG A 109 8.61 -1.62 7.62
N TRP A 110 8.17 -1.56 6.38
CA TRP A 110 6.74 -1.60 6.07
C TRP A 110 6.51 -2.59 4.95
N VAL A 111 5.39 -3.31 5.05
CA VAL A 111 5.00 -4.32 4.05
C VAL A 111 3.55 -4.08 3.69
N LEU A 112 3.25 -4.13 2.41
CA LEU A 112 1.90 -4.00 1.89
C LEU A 112 1.63 -5.15 0.94
N TYR A 113 0.55 -5.88 1.18
CA TYR A 113 0.20 -7.09 0.44
C TYR A 113 -0.91 -6.81 -0.56
N GLY A 114 -0.98 -7.64 -1.62
CA GLY A 114 -2.08 -7.60 -2.56
C GLY A 114 -2.11 -6.35 -3.41
N VAL A 115 -0.95 -5.81 -3.74
CA VAL A 115 -0.81 -4.59 -4.53
C VAL A 115 -0.85 -4.94 -6.02
N ASP A 116 -1.47 -4.07 -6.81
CA ASP A 116 -1.44 -4.19 -8.26
C ASP A 116 -0.01 -4.16 -8.79
N ALA A 117 0.31 -5.09 -9.70
CA ALA A 117 1.67 -5.29 -10.17
C ALA A 117 2.25 -4.04 -10.86
N ALA A 118 1.46 -3.36 -11.69
CA ALA A 118 1.93 -2.17 -12.39
C ALA A 118 2.23 -1.03 -11.41
N ARG A 119 1.35 -0.84 -10.43
CA ARG A 119 1.54 0.18 -9.40
C ARG A 119 2.73 -0.15 -8.50
N ALA A 120 2.92 -1.42 -8.17
CA ALA A 120 4.05 -1.86 -7.36
C ALA A 120 5.38 -1.53 -8.05
N ARG A 121 5.49 -1.87 -9.31
CA ARG A 121 6.70 -1.58 -10.10
C ARG A 121 6.96 -0.09 -10.21
N GLN A 122 5.91 0.69 -10.46
CA GLN A 122 6.03 2.13 -10.57
C GLN A 122 6.52 2.76 -9.27
N LEU A 123 5.97 2.33 -8.13
CA LEU A 123 6.38 2.86 -6.84
C LEU A 123 7.83 2.49 -6.53
N VAL A 124 8.19 1.23 -6.67
CA VAL A 124 9.54 0.76 -6.35
C VAL A 124 10.59 1.47 -7.19
N ALA A 125 10.28 1.79 -8.43
CA ALA A 125 11.20 2.49 -9.33
C ALA A 125 11.50 3.94 -8.89
N LEU A 126 10.73 4.47 -7.95
CA LEU A 126 10.97 5.82 -7.44
C LEU A 126 12.09 5.89 -6.38
N PHE A 127 12.54 4.74 -5.91
CA PHE A 127 13.54 4.66 -4.82
C PHE A 127 14.90 4.03 -5.25
#